data_1919f07af96ca09137fbf4ad994aa0bc
#
_entry.id   1919f07af96ca09137fbf4ad994aa0bc
#
_cell.length_a   1.000
_cell.length_b   1.000
_cell.length_c   1.000
_cell.angle_alpha   90.00
_cell.angle_beta   90.00
_cell.angle_gamma   90.00
#
_symmetry.space_group_name_H-M   'P 1'
#
loop_
_entity.id
_entity.type
_entity.pdbx_description
1 polymer ?
#
loop_
_entity_poly.entity_id
_entity_poly.type
_entity_poly.pdbx_seq_one_letter_code
_entity_poly.pdbx_strand_id
1 'polypeptide(L)' 'MTNRELIIEKGEQILQLRGLLHNTDYQAIKFAEGELTVVEYAPIREQRKAWRTQIRALEEEINTLKGR' A
#
# COMPACT_ATOMS: atom_id res chain seq x y z
N MET A 1 21.81 -11.83 5.80
CA MET A 1 20.70 -11.91 4.83
C MET A 1 21.18 -11.46 3.45
N THR A 2 20.89 -12.23 2.42
CA THR A 2 21.30 -11.89 1.06
C THR A 2 20.36 -10.87 0.43
N ASN A 3 20.81 -10.19 -0.63
CA ASN A 3 19.96 -9.26 -1.37
C ASN A 3 18.70 -9.94 -1.89
N ARG A 4 18.85 -11.19 -2.34
CA ARG A 4 17.72 -11.99 -2.84
C ARG A 4 16.66 -12.20 -1.76
N GLU A 5 17.09 -12.54 -0.54
CA GLU A 5 16.18 -12.73 0.58
C GLU A 5 15.48 -11.43 0.98
N LEU A 6 16.21 -10.32 0.97
CA LEU A 6 15.64 -9.00 1.26
C LEU A 6 14.60 -8.60 0.22
N ILE A 7 14.87 -8.87 -1.06
CA ILE A 7 13.93 -8.58 -2.15
C ILE A 7 12.65 -9.37 -1.97
N ILE A 8 12.75 -10.66 -1.64
CA ILE A 8 11.58 -11.52 -1.40
C ILE A 8 10.77 -11.01 -0.22
N GLU A 9 11.42 -10.70 0.89
CA GLU A 9 10.76 -10.19 2.09
C GLU A 9 10.02 -8.89 1.82
N LYS A 10 10.66 -7.95 1.14
CA LYS A 10 10.04 -6.67 0.79
C LYS A 10 8.89 -6.86 -0.19
N GLY A 11 9.01 -7.79 -1.11
CA GLY A 11 7.92 -8.14 -2.03
C GLY A 11 6.71 -8.69 -1.30
N GLU A 12 6.90 -9.49 -0.27
CA GLU A 12 5.81 -10.00 0.56
C GLU A 12 5.12 -8.87 1.32
N GLN A 13 5.89 -7.92 1.84
CA GLN A 13 5.33 -6.75 2.52
C GLN A 13 4.48 -5.91 1.55
N ILE A 14 4.93 -5.75 0.31
CA ILE A 14 4.16 -5.03 -0.71
C ILE A 14 2.83 -5.75 -0.98
N LEU A 15 2.86 -7.07 -1.08
CA LEU A 15 1.63 -7.85 -1.30
C LEU A 15 0.64 -7.68 -0.15
N GLN A 16 1.11 -7.65 1.09
CA GLN A 16 0.26 -7.42 2.25
C GLN A 16 -0.37 -6.03 2.19
N LEU A 17 0.41 -5.00 1.86
CA LEU A 17 -0.09 -3.64 1.75
C LEU A 17 -1.10 -3.50 0.61
N ARG A 18 -0.86 -4.14 -0.52
CA ARG A 18 -1.82 -4.17 -1.63
C ARG A 18 -3.11 -4.85 -1.24
N GLY A 19 -3.04 -5.89 -0.41
CA GLY A 19 -4.21 -6.56 0.13
C GLY A 19 -5.04 -5.62 0.99
N LEU A 20 -4.39 -4.82 1.83
CA LEU A 20 -5.08 -3.82 2.65
C LEU A 20 -5.76 -2.76 1.77
N LEU A 21 -5.08 -2.31 0.72
CA LEU A 21 -5.69 -1.37 -0.23
C LEU A 21 -6.90 -1.99 -0.92
N HIS A 22 -6.76 -3.22 -1.38
CA HIS A 22 -7.85 -3.94 -2.04
C HIS A 22 -9.07 -4.07 -1.13
N ASN A 23 -8.85 -4.42 0.14
CA ASN A 23 -9.93 -4.57 1.11
C ASN A 23 -10.67 -3.26 1.38
N THR A 24 -10.00 -2.12 1.20
CA THR A 24 -10.61 -0.80 1.41
C THR A 24 -11.10 -0.15 0.11
N ASP A 25 -10.88 -0.78 -1.05
CA ASP A 25 -11.37 -0.26 -2.35
C ASP A 25 -12.88 -0.06 -2.34
N TYR A 26 -13.63 -0.97 -1.71
CA TYR A 26 -15.07 -0.88 -1.59
C TYR A 26 -15.48 0.44 -0.92
N GLN A 27 -14.80 0.82 0.15
CA GLN A 27 -15.09 2.07 0.87
C GLN A 27 -14.74 3.29 0.03
N ALA A 28 -13.65 3.23 -0.74
CA ALA A 28 -13.28 4.30 -1.65
C ALA A 28 -14.34 4.49 -2.75
N ILE A 29 -14.88 3.40 -3.26
CA ILE A 29 -15.96 3.44 -4.25
C ILE A 29 -17.23 4.04 -3.63
N LYS A 30 -17.59 3.63 -2.43
CA LYS A 30 -18.75 4.18 -1.72
C LYS A 30 -18.62 5.68 -1.51
N PHE A 31 -17.42 6.14 -1.17
CA PHE A 31 -17.17 7.57 -1.01
C PHE A 31 -17.33 8.29 -2.35
N ALA A 32 -16.81 7.75 -3.44
CA ALA A 32 -16.92 8.34 -4.76
C ALA A 32 -18.37 8.43 -5.24
N GLU A 33 -19.22 7.49 -4.82
CA GLU A 33 -20.64 7.46 -5.16
C GLU A 33 -21.51 8.29 -4.19
N GLY A 34 -20.88 8.92 -3.19
CA GLY A 34 -21.60 9.75 -2.23
C GLY A 34 -22.25 8.99 -1.08
N GLU A 35 -21.93 7.72 -0.91
CA GLU A 35 -22.51 6.88 0.15
C GLU A 35 -21.79 7.05 1.50
N LEU A 36 -20.58 7.62 1.50
CA LEU A 36 -19.84 7.93 2.70
C LEU A 36 -19.56 9.43 2.74
N THR A 37 -19.62 10.02 3.94
CA THR A 37 -19.28 11.43 4.13
C THR A 37 -17.75 11.60 4.14
N VAL A 38 -17.30 12.84 3.96
CA VAL A 38 -15.88 13.19 4.07
C VAL A 38 -15.33 12.77 5.44
N VAL A 39 -16.13 13.01 6.50
CA VAL A 39 -15.71 12.67 7.87
C VAL A 39 -15.55 11.15 8.05
N GLU A 40 -16.49 10.38 7.51
CA GLU A 40 -16.45 8.93 7.59
C GLU A 40 -15.27 8.34 6.81
N TYR A 41 -14.95 8.93 5.67
CA TYR A 41 -13.89 8.42 4.81
C TYR A 41 -12.50 8.93 5.18
N ALA A 42 -12.38 10.03 5.90
CA ALA A 42 -11.09 10.66 6.21
C ALA A 42 -10.05 9.70 6.82
N PRO A 43 -10.38 8.89 7.86
CA PRO A 43 -9.40 7.94 8.41
C PRO A 43 -8.96 6.87 7.41
N ILE A 44 -9.89 6.43 6.58
CA ILE A 44 -9.61 5.43 5.55
C ILE A 44 -8.68 6.02 4.49
N ARG A 45 -8.93 7.24 4.06
CA ARG A 45 -8.09 7.96 3.11
C ARG A 45 -6.66 8.08 3.60
N GLU A 46 -6.47 8.45 4.86
CA GLU A 46 -5.15 8.59 5.46
C GLU A 46 -4.41 7.25 5.51
N GLN A 47 -5.10 6.18 5.89
CA GLN A 47 -4.51 4.84 5.89
C GLN A 47 -4.08 4.42 4.49
N ARG A 48 -4.95 4.63 3.49
CA ARG A 48 -4.65 4.26 2.11
C ARG A 48 -3.45 5.03 1.58
N LYS A 49 -3.36 6.31 1.91
CA LYS A 49 -2.23 7.16 1.53
C LYS A 49 -0.92 6.64 2.16
N ALA A 50 -0.97 6.27 3.43
CA ALA A 50 0.19 5.73 4.14
C ALA A 50 0.65 4.41 3.50
N TRP A 51 -0.28 3.51 3.18
CA TRP A 51 0.04 2.23 2.55
C TRP A 51 0.69 2.43 1.18
N ARG A 52 0.17 3.36 0.36
CA ARG A 52 0.76 3.65 -0.94
C ARG A 52 2.18 4.22 -0.82
N THR A 53 2.40 5.07 0.18
CA THR A 53 3.74 5.61 0.46
C THR A 53 4.71 4.50 0.85
N GLN A 54 4.26 3.58 1.71
CA GLN A 54 5.09 2.44 2.12
C GLN A 54 5.42 1.52 0.94
N ILE A 55 4.45 1.27 0.06
CA ILE A 55 4.67 0.45 -1.13
C ILE A 55 5.75 1.08 -2.02
N ARG A 56 5.66 2.38 -2.25
CA ARG A 56 6.66 3.09 -3.08
C ARG A 56 8.05 3.02 -2.47
N ALA A 57 8.15 3.19 -1.16
CA ALA A 57 9.43 3.09 -0.47
C ALA A 57 10.03 1.69 -0.61
N LEU A 58 9.22 0.65 -0.45
CA LEU A 58 9.66 -0.74 -0.61
C LEU A 58 10.08 -1.03 -2.04
N GLU A 59 9.34 -0.52 -3.02
CA GLU A 59 9.70 -0.68 -4.43
C GLU A 59 11.04 -0.03 -4.75
N GLU A 60 11.31 1.15 -4.21
CA GLU A 60 12.60 1.83 -4.37
C GLU A 60 13.72 1.02 -3.72
N GLU A 61 13.50 0.46 -2.55
CA GLU A 61 14.47 -0.38 -1.87
C GLU A 61 14.79 -1.63 -2.69
N ILE A 62 13.78 -2.26 -3.26
CA ILE A 62 13.95 -3.42 -4.13
C ILE A 62 14.79 -3.04 -5.36
N ASN A 63 14.46 -1.91 -5.99
CA ASN A 63 15.19 -1.44 -7.16
C ASN A 63 16.66 -1.18 -6.83
N THR A 64 16.93 -0.60 -5.68
CA THR A 64 18.30 -0.37 -5.22
C THR A 64 19.06 -1.69 -5.05
N LEU A 65 18.41 -2.69 -4.46
CA LEU A 65 19.01 -4.01 -4.26
C LEU A 65 19.27 -4.72 -5.59
N LYS A 66 18.35 -4.58 -6.54
CA LYS A 66 18.51 -5.18 -7.89
C LYS A 66 19.58 -4.49 -8.71
N GLY A 67 19.78 -3.20 -8.49
CA GLY A 67 20.76 -2.42 -9.24
C GLY A 67 22.21 -2.69 -8.85
N ARG A 68 22.44 -3.61 -7.92
CA ARG A 68 23.78 -3.99 -7.46
C ARG A 68 24.10 -5.45 -7.84
#